data_15a24daa2921b6aa3f0f9820e88f9beb
#
_entry.id   15a24daa2921b6aa3f0f9820e88f9beb
#
_cell.length_a   1.000
_cell.length_b   1.000
_cell.length_c   1.000
_cell.angle_alpha   90.00
_cell.angle_beta   90.00
_cell.angle_gamma   90.00
#
_symmetry.space_group_name_H-M   'P 1'
#
loop_
_entity.id
_entity.type
_entity.pdbx_description
1 polymer ?
#
loop_
_entity_poly.entity_id
_entity_poly.type
_entity_poly.pdbx_seq_one_letter_code
_entity_poly.pdbx_strand_id
1 'polypeptide(L)'
;NKSTDDLIVLKTIVNSIKKVKIKNTSIKVSDVSLFQKLIESLTIPERWKMRLKRHFWRPQYFEDLLKRLETDSDVDPVSVELDKKRFTEMKNLDQSEEIASRKVSEILSRFDRKIKDPRSFAENKKIVKIIREFLKINCSINKLEKTLNNFIIKNNLDNSLFKDLST
;
A
#
# COMPACT_ATOMS: atom_id res chain seq x y z
N ASN A 1 25.82 -2.36 5.01
CA ASN A 1 24.94 -2.14 3.84
C ASN A 1 23.88 -3.23 3.85
N LYS A 2 22.61 -2.93 4.19
CA LYS A 2 21.57 -3.95 4.41
C LYS A 2 21.41 -4.98 3.28
N SER A 3 21.58 -4.58 2.04
CA SER A 3 21.44 -5.48 0.89
C SER A 3 22.56 -6.54 0.79
N THR A 4 23.78 -6.23 1.25
CA THR A 4 24.90 -7.19 1.32
C THR A 4 24.66 -8.22 2.40
N ASP A 5 24.08 -7.83 3.53
CA ASP A 5 23.81 -8.71 4.66
C ASP A 5 22.70 -9.71 4.30
N ASP A 6 21.65 -9.26 3.62
CA ASP A 6 20.56 -10.13 3.12
C ASP A 6 21.08 -11.17 2.12
N LEU A 7 22.01 -10.79 1.24
CA LEU A 7 22.65 -11.69 0.30
C LEU A 7 23.51 -12.77 1.01
N ILE A 8 24.22 -12.39 2.07
CA ILE A 8 25.02 -13.32 2.88
C ILE A 8 24.10 -14.35 3.54
N VAL A 9 23.01 -13.89 4.15
CA VAL A 9 22.03 -14.78 4.78
C VAL A 9 21.45 -15.76 3.76
N LEU A 10 21.02 -15.26 2.61
CA LEU A 10 20.45 -16.09 1.54
C LEU A 10 21.46 -17.14 1.04
N LYS A 11 22.71 -16.73 0.77
CA LYS A 11 23.79 -17.66 0.37
C LYS A 11 24.04 -18.72 1.43
N THR A 12 24.04 -18.34 2.71
CA THR A 12 24.25 -19.27 3.82
C THR A 12 23.14 -20.32 3.88
N ILE A 13 21.87 -19.88 3.75
CA ILE A 13 20.72 -20.80 3.72
C ILE A 13 20.82 -21.77 2.55
N VAL A 14 21.08 -21.27 1.33
CA VAL A 14 21.22 -22.11 0.13
C VAL A 14 22.35 -23.14 0.28
N ASN A 15 23.49 -22.72 0.80
CA ASN A 15 24.63 -23.60 1.02
C ASN A 15 24.34 -24.67 2.09
N SER A 16 23.62 -24.30 3.15
CA SER A 16 23.22 -25.26 4.19
C SER A 16 22.28 -26.32 3.63
N ILE A 17 21.26 -25.91 2.84
CA ILE A 17 20.34 -26.86 2.18
C ILE A 17 21.08 -27.80 1.25
N LYS A 18 22.05 -27.29 0.46
CA LYS A 18 22.88 -28.11 -0.44
C LYS A 18 23.74 -29.13 0.35
N LYS A 19 24.35 -28.71 1.47
CA LYS A 19 25.18 -29.61 2.31
C LYS A 19 24.36 -30.75 2.91
N VAL A 20 23.12 -30.49 3.30
CA VAL A 20 22.22 -31.52 3.87
C VAL A 20 21.59 -32.40 2.77
N LYS A 21 21.90 -32.14 1.49
CA LYS A 21 21.40 -32.89 0.31
C LYS A 21 19.86 -32.95 0.21
N ILE A 22 19.16 -31.94 0.69
CA ILE A 22 17.69 -31.83 0.53
C ILE A 22 17.42 -31.58 -0.95
N LYS A 23 16.59 -32.45 -1.56
CA LYS A 23 16.18 -32.38 -2.96
C LYS A 23 14.86 -31.59 -3.10
N ASN A 24 14.61 -31.06 -4.29
CA ASN A 24 13.35 -30.38 -4.64
C ASN A 24 13.00 -29.16 -3.77
N THR A 25 14.01 -28.37 -3.45
CA THR A 25 13.84 -27.11 -2.72
C THR A 25 13.60 -25.94 -3.67
N SER A 26 12.69 -25.05 -3.30
CA SER A 26 12.46 -23.77 -3.98
C SER A 26 12.59 -22.63 -2.98
N ILE A 27 13.13 -21.50 -3.42
CA ILE A 27 13.23 -20.30 -2.62
C ILE A 27 12.25 -19.29 -3.19
N LYS A 28 11.34 -18.80 -2.34
CA LYS A 28 10.46 -17.69 -2.68
C LYS A 28 11.02 -16.41 -2.07
N VAL A 29 11.22 -15.41 -2.91
CA VAL A 29 11.66 -14.07 -2.51
C VAL A 29 10.53 -13.10 -2.78
N SER A 30 10.28 -12.19 -1.86
CA SER A 30 9.35 -11.08 -2.03
C SER A 30 10.01 -9.77 -1.64
N ASP A 31 9.77 -8.75 -2.44
CA ASP A 31 10.26 -7.40 -2.18
C ASP A 31 9.07 -6.48 -1.83
N VAL A 32 9.06 -6.03 -0.57
CA VAL A 32 8.03 -5.13 -0.04
C VAL A 32 8.11 -3.75 -0.70
N SER A 33 9.29 -3.33 -1.15
CA SER A 33 9.48 -2.03 -1.79
C SER A 33 8.64 -1.88 -3.05
N LEU A 34 8.46 -2.97 -3.82
CA LEU A 34 7.61 -3.00 -5.02
C LEU A 34 6.16 -2.71 -4.69
N PHE A 35 5.65 -3.32 -3.62
CA PHE A 35 4.30 -3.04 -3.13
C PHE A 35 4.16 -1.59 -2.67
N GLN A 36 5.15 -1.08 -1.95
CA GLN A 36 5.14 0.32 -1.49
C GLN A 36 5.13 1.30 -2.65
N LYS A 37 5.97 1.08 -3.68
CA LYS A 37 5.99 1.89 -4.90
C LYS A 37 4.65 1.86 -5.62
N LEU A 38 4.04 0.68 -5.76
CA LEU A 38 2.69 0.57 -6.33
C LEU A 38 1.68 1.42 -5.55
N ILE A 39 1.62 1.28 -4.22
CA ILE A 39 0.66 2.03 -3.40
C ILE A 39 0.88 3.54 -3.51
N GLU A 40 2.14 3.99 -3.60
CA GLU A 40 2.44 5.43 -3.78
C GLU A 40 1.98 5.96 -5.14
N SER A 41 2.08 5.16 -6.21
CA SER A 41 1.65 5.55 -7.56
C SER A 41 0.14 5.63 -7.73
N LEU A 42 -0.65 5.00 -6.85
CA LEU A 42 -2.09 4.98 -6.95
C LEU A 42 -2.72 6.32 -6.51
N THR A 43 -3.73 6.77 -7.25
CA THR A 43 -4.51 7.97 -6.93
C THR A 43 -5.53 7.68 -5.84
N ILE A 44 -5.03 7.46 -4.62
CA ILE A 44 -5.82 7.26 -3.40
C ILE A 44 -5.37 8.23 -2.31
N PRO A 45 -6.24 8.61 -1.37
CA PRO A 45 -5.87 9.48 -0.27
C PRO A 45 -4.72 8.92 0.56
N GLU A 46 -3.88 9.79 1.06
CA GLU A 46 -2.70 9.44 1.86
C GLU A 46 -3.05 8.56 3.07
N ARG A 47 -4.22 8.79 3.68
CA ARG A 47 -4.72 7.94 4.79
C ARG A 47 -4.87 6.47 4.39
N TRP A 48 -5.28 6.19 3.13
CA TRP A 48 -5.41 4.83 2.60
C TRP A 48 -4.06 4.24 2.26
N LYS A 49 -3.15 5.02 1.65
CA LYS A 49 -1.77 4.58 1.40
C LYS A 49 -1.10 4.13 2.69
N MET A 50 -1.18 4.95 3.74
CA MET A 50 -0.62 4.61 5.05
C MET A 50 -1.24 3.34 5.65
N ARG A 51 -2.57 3.17 5.58
CA ARG A 51 -3.26 1.98 6.09
C ARG A 51 -2.84 0.73 5.35
N LEU A 52 -2.83 0.76 4.02
CA LEU A 52 -2.45 -0.38 3.18
C LEU A 52 -0.99 -0.78 3.42
N LYS A 53 -0.06 0.17 3.43
CA LYS A 53 1.37 -0.10 3.72
C LYS A 53 1.58 -0.65 5.13
N ARG A 54 0.84 -0.17 6.11
CA ARG A 54 0.98 -0.60 7.50
C ARG A 54 0.46 -2.01 7.76
N HIS A 55 -0.55 -2.47 7.02
CA HIS A 55 -1.30 -3.69 7.35
C HIS A 55 -1.19 -4.80 6.29
N PHE A 56 -0.38 -4.62 5.23
CA PHE A 56 -0.26 -5.61 4.16
C PHE A 56 0.19 -7.00 4.65
N TRP A 57 0.91 -7.06 5.76
CA TRP A 57 1.41 -8.30 6.37
C TRP A 57 0.35 -9.08 7.17
N ARG A 58 -0.86 -8.51 7.33
CA ARG A 58 -2.01 -9.15 8.00
C ARG A 58 -3.07 -9.53 6.96
N PRO A 59 -3.01 -10.72 6.35
CA PRO A 59 -3.80 -11.03 5.15
C PRO A 59 -5.30 -10.80 5.32
N GLN A 60 -5.88 -11.26 6.44
CA GLN A 60 -7.31 -11.11 6.72
C GLN A 60 -7.71 -9.64 6.85
N TYR A 61 -6.99 -8.90 7.68
CA TYR A 61 -7.27 -7.47 7.90
C TYR A 61 -7.02 -6.64 6.65
N PHE A 62 -5.99 -7.00 5.87
CA PHE A 62 -5.69 -6.34 4.61
C PHE A 62 -6.82 -6.53 3.58
N GLU A 63 -7.38 -7.73 3.47
CA GLU A 63 -8.52 -7.98 2.59
C GLU A 63 -9.76 -7.19 3.04
N ASP A 64 -9.99 -7.07 4.35
CA ASP A 64 -11.07 -6.24 4.89
C ASP A 64 -10.85 -4.73 4.58
N LEU A 65 -9.60 -4.26 4.61
CA LEU A 65 -9.27 -2.91 4.16
C LEU A 65 -9.55 -2.71 2.68
N LEU A 66 -9.22 -3.69 1.83
CA LEU A 66 -9.51 -3.63 0.40
C LEU A 66 -11.02 -3.61 0.14
N LYS A 67 -11.81 -4.43 0.84
CA LYS A 67 -13.28 -4.40 0.75
C LYS A 67 -13.86 -3.05 1.15
N ARG A 68 -13.36 -2.44 2.24
CA ARG A 68 -13.78 -1.10 2.65
C ARG A 68 -13.42 -0.04 1.62
N LEU A 69 -12.23 -0.10 1.04
CA LEU A 69 -11.80 0.79 -0.02
C LEU A 69 -12.70 0.63 -1.25
N GLU A 70 -13.08 -0.59 -1.60
CA GLU A 70 -13.92 -0.92 -2.74
C GLU A 70 -15.38 -0.45 -2.56
N THR A 71 -15.93 -0.53 -1.36
CA THR A 71 -17.33 -0.20 -1.06
C THR A 71 -17.58 1.26 -0.70
N ASP A 72 -16.55 2.09 -0.64
CA ASP A 72 -16.67 3.50 -0.22
C ASP A 72 -17.33 3.70 1.16
N SER A 73 -17.30 2.69 2.01
CA SER A 73 -17.94 2.74 3.32
C SER A 73 -17.45 3.88 4.24
N ASP A 74 -16.31 4.51 3.88
CA ASP A 74 -15.74 5.65 4.58
C ASP A 74 -16.11 7.02 3.93
N VAL A 75 -16.88 7.03 2.85
CA VAL A 75 -17.23 8.24 2.06
C VAL A 75 -18.74 8.40 1.94
N ASP A 76 -19.46 8.17 3.03
CA ASP A 76 -20.88 8.51 3.11
C ASP A 76 -21.04 10.05 3.02
N PRO A 77 -21.86 10.57 2.08
CA PRO A 77 -22.07 12.01 1.90
C PRO A 77 -22.51 12.74 3.18
N VAL A 78 -23.31 12.09 4.01
CA VAL A 78 -23.78 12.65 5.30
C VAL A 78 -22.61 12.76 6.27
N SER A 79 -21.76 11.74 6.33
CA SER A 79 -20.54 11.77 7.15
C SER A 79 -19.56 12.83 6.68
N VAL A 80 -19.41 13.03 5.38
CA VAL A 80 -18.54 14.08 4.81
C VAL A 80 -19.06 15.48 5.20
N GLU A 81 -20.36 15.70 5.13
CA GLU A 81 -20.96 16.98 5.50
C GLU A 81 -20.83 17.26 7.01
N LEU A 82 -21.03 16.26 7.85
CA LEU A 82 -20.76 16.33 9.29
C LEU A 82 -19.28 16.63 9.59
N ASP A 83 -18.38 15.98 8.86
CA ASP A 83 -16.93 16.21 9.03
C ASP A 83 -16.55 17.65 8.58
N LYS A 84 -17.17 18.20 7.54
CA LYS A 84 -16.99 19.61 7.14
C LYS A 84 -17.45 20.58 8.23
N LYS A 85 -18.62 20.36 8.82
CA LYS A 85 -19.12 21.17 9.94
C LYS A 85 -18.14 21.11 11.12
N ARG A 86 -17.76 19.92 11.56
CA ARG A 86 -16.79 19.74 12.66
C ARG A 86 -15.44 20.38 12.35
N PHE A 87 -14.96 20.26 11.12
CA PHE A 87 -13.72 20.92 10.67
C PHE A 87 -13.82 22.45 10.81
N THR A 88 -14.96 23.04 10.40
CA THR A 88 -15.18 24.48 10.51
C THR A 88 -15.26 24.93 11.95
N GLU A 89 -15.98 24.19 12.81
CA GLU A 89 -16.09 24.47 14.24
C GLU A 89 -14.72 24.40 14.94
N MET A 90 -13.95 23.34 14.68
CA MET A 90 -12.65 23.14 15.30
C MET A 90 -11.55 24.07 14.78
N LYS A 91 -11.71 24.64 13.58
CA LYS A 91 -10.75 25.61 13.01
C LYS A 91 -10.65 26.89 13.85
N ASN A 92 -11.69 27.20 14.62
CA ASN A 92 -11.74 28.36 15.48
C ASN A 92 -11.13 28.11 16.89
N LEU A 93 -10.73 26.87 17.18
CA LEU A 93 -10.07 26.51 18.44
C LEU A 93 -8.55 26.76 18.34
N ASP A 94 -7.92 26.91 19.49
CA ASP A 94 -6.46 26.98 19.57
C ASP A 94 -5.85 25.65 19.06
N GLN A 95 -5.01 25.74 18.05
CA GLN A 95 -4.40 24.56 17.41
C GLN A 95 -3.42 23.81 18.29
N SER A 96 -2.93 24.44 19.36
CA SER A 96 -2.06 23.83 20.37
C SER A 96 -2.84 23.08 21.45
N GLU A 97 -4.15 23.32 21.56
CA GLU A 97 -5.02 22.68 22.53
C GLU A 97 -5.13 21.17 22.30
N GLU A 98 -5.24 20.40 23.36
CA GLU A 98 -5.38 18.94 23.31
C GLU A 98 -6.81 18.51 23.62
N ILE A 99 -7.39 17.73 22.71
CA ILE A 99 -8.68 17.06 22.88
C ILE A 99 -8.45 15.56 22.86
N ALA A 100 -8.80 14.86 23.94
CA ALA A 100 -8.61 13.43 24.08
C ALA A 100 -7.16 12.97 23.73
N SER A 101 -6.17 13.67 24.30
CA SER A 101 -4.72 13.42 24.12
C SER A 101 -4.23 13.59 22.67
N ARG A 102 -4.89 14.45 21.88
CA ARG A 102 -4.47 14.79 20.51
C ARG A 102 -4.56 16.30 20.31
N LYS A 103 -3.56 16.85 19.65
CA LYS A 103 -3.57 18.26 19.28
C LYS A 103 -4.70 18.55 18.27
N VAL A 104 -5.35 19.69 18.44
CA VAL A 104 -6.38 20.17 17.51
C VAL A 104 -5.87 20.19 16.08
N SER A 105 -4.61 20.59 15.86
CA SER A 105 -3.97 20.57 14.54
C SER A 105 -3.92 19.18 13.88
N GLU A 106 -3.69 18.12 14.67
CA GLU A 106 -3.70 16.73 14.15
C GLU A 106 -5.11 16.28 13.78
N ILE A 107 -6.10 16.66 14.58
CA ILE A 107 -7.50 16.35 14.34
C ILE A 107 -7.97 17.07 13.07
N LEU A 108 -7.68 18.35 12.92
CA LEU A 108 -7.98 19.15 11.73
C LEU A 108 -7.32 18.55 10.47
N SER A 109 -6.05 18.19 10.54
CA SER A 109 -5.34 17.55 9.44
C SER A 109 -5.98 16.22 9.02
N ARG A 110 -6.58 15.48 9.95
CA ARG A 110 -7.31 14.24 9.67
C ARG A 110 -8.65 14.51 8.98
N PHE A 111 -9.41 15.51 9.43
CA PHE A 111 -10.67 15.92 8.77
C PHE A 111 -10.42 16.44 7.37
N ASP A 112 -9.43 17.32 7.17
CA ASP A 112 -9.08 17.86 5.86
C ASP A 112 -8.77 16.75 4.84
N ARG A 113 -7.98 15.77 5.22
CA ARG A 113 -7.68 14.60 4.39
C ARG A 113 -8.90 13.74 4.06
N LYS A 114 -9.90 13.70 4.94
CA LYS A 114 -11.12 12.94 4.73
C LYS A 114 -12.10 13.69 3.82
N ILE A 115 -12.24 15.00 4.01
CA ILE A 115 -13.10 15.87 3.23
C ILE A 115 -12.62 16.00 1.77
N LYS A 116 -11.31 16.00 1.55
CA LYS A 116 -10.67 16.15 0.23
C LYS A 116 -10.52 14.85 -0.55
N ASP A 117 -11.25 13.81 -0.20
CA ASP A 117 -11.18 12.53 -0.92
C ASP A 117 -12.04 12.60 -2.21
N PRO A 118 -11.43 12.72 -3.41
CA PRO A 118 -12.15 12.96 -4.66
C PRO A 118 -12.61 11.68 -5.37
N ARG A 119 -12.43 10.50 -4.77
CA ARG A 119 -12.59 9.22 -5.46
C ARG A 119 -14.04 8.85 -5.72
N SER A 120 -14.30 8.29 -6.90
CA SER A 120 -15.54 7.62 -7.22
C SER A 120 -15.50 6.13 -6.85
N PHE A 121 -16.66 5.52 -6.69
CA PHE A 121 -16.80 4.08 -6.48
C PHE A 121 -16.18 3.24 -7.61
N ALA A 122 -16.30 3.70 -8.86
CA ALA A 122 -15.69 3.03 -10.01
C ALA A 122 -14.16 3.05 -9.97
N GLU A 123 -13.56 4.16 -9.52
CA GLU A 123 -12.12 4.28 -9.33
C GLU A 123 -11.63 3.39 -8.20
N ASN A 124 -12.35 3.32 -7.09
CA ASN A 124 -12.01 2.44 -5.99
C ASN A 124 -11.96 0.97 -6.42
N LYS A 125 -12.96 0.51 -7.18
CA LYS A 125 -12.97 -0.85 -7.71
C LYS A 125 -11.77 -1.14 -8.61
N LYS A 126 -11.42 -0.19 -9.48
CA LYS A 126 -10.21 -0.30 -10.32
C LYS A 126 -8.95 -0.43 -9.47
N ILE A 127 -8.78 0.43 -8.49
CA ILE A 127 -7.62 0.46 -7.59
C ILE A 127 -7.49 -0.86 -6.83
N VAL A 128 -8.57 -1.35 -6.23
CA VAL A 128 -8.57 -2.62 -5.50
C VAL A 128 -8.24 -3.79 -6.42
N LYS A 129 -8.76 -3.79 -7.65
CA LYS A 129 -8.42 -4.80 -8.67
C LYS A 129 -6.93 -4.77 -8.99
N ILE A 130 -6.33 -3.60 -9.20
CA ILE A 130 -4.89 -3.43 -9.46
C ILE A 130 -4.07 -4.02 -8.30
N ILE A 131 -4.41 -3.67 -7.06
CA ILE A 131 -3.72 -4.18 -5.88
C ILE A 131 -3.82 -5.70 -5.78
N ARG A 132 -5.01 -6.28 -5.97
CA ARG A 132 -5.22 -7.74 -5.93
C ARG A 132 -4.47 -8.46 -7.06
N GLU A 133 -4.43 -7.89 -8.26
CA GLU A 133 -3.66 -8.45 -9.38
C GLU A 133 -2.16 -8.43 -9.09
N PHE A 134 -1.64 -7.34 -8.54
CA PHE A 134 -0.24 -7.24 -8.15
C PHE A 134 0.15 -8.30 -7.12
N LEU A 135 -0.65 -8.49 -6.08
CA LEU A 135 -0.37 -9.48 -5.03
C LEU A 135 -0.41 -10.94 -5.52
N LYS A 136 -1.02 -11.19 -6.67
CA LYS A 136 -1.02 -12.51 -7.32
C LYS A 136 0.20 -12.77 -8.19
N ILE A 137 1.05 -11.77 -8.41
CA ILE A 137 2.26 -11.96 -9.22
C ILE A 137 3.17 -12.96 -8.51
N ASN A 138 3.37 -14.08 -9.16
CA ASN A 138 4.29 -15.14 -8.73
C ASN A 138 4.94 -15.72 -9.99
N CYS A 139 6.21 -15.44 -10.19
CA CYS A 139 6.95 -15.85 -11.37
C CYS A 139 8.41 -16.14 -11.03
N SER A 140 9.13 -16.81 -11.94
CA SER A 140 10.58 -16.96 -11.80
C SER A 140 11.27 -15.60 -11.94
N ILE A 141 12.41 -15.44 -11.26
CA ILE A 141 13.17 -14.19 -11.23
C ILE A 141 13.51 -13.69 -12.66
N ASN A 142 13.85 -14.59 -13.56
CA ASN A 142 14.16 -14.26 -14.97
C ASN A 142 12.96 -13.73 -15.77
N LYS A 143 11.74 -13.90 -15.26
CA LYS A 143 10.51 -13.40 -15.88
C LYS A 143 9.93 -12.19 -15.15
N LEU A 144 10.53 -11.81 -14.04
CA LEU A 144 9.98 -10.78 -13.15
C LEU A 144 9.80 -9.44 -13.87
N GLU A 145 10.84 -8.94 -14.52
CA GLU A 145 10.81 -7.68 -15.25
C GLU A 145 9.72 -7.67 -16.31
N LYS A 146 9.69 -8.70 -17.17
CA LYS A 146 8.65 -8.84 -18.19
C LYS A 146 7.24 -8.89 -17.60
N THR A 147 7.08 -9.59 -16.48
CA THR A 147 5.78 -9.72 -15.80
C THR A 147 5.33 -8.38 -15.22
N LEU A 148 6.23 -7.63 -14.61
CA LEU A 148 5.95 -6.30 -14.06
C LEU A 148 5.65 -5.28 -15.18
N ASN A 149 6.41 -5.30 -16.27
CA ASN A 149 6.14 -4.44 -17.42
C ASN A 149 4.76 -4.72 -18.04
N ASN A 150 4.39 -5.99 -18.20
CA ASN A 150 3.05 -6.35 -18.66
C ASN A 150 1.96 -5.89 -17.71
N PHE A 151 2.19 -5.98 -16.40
CA PHE A 151 1.27 -5.49 -15.38
C PHE A 151 1.09 -3.97 -15.45
N ILE A 152 2.16 -3.21 -15.63
CA ILE A 152 2.14 -1.75 -15.80
C ILE A 152 1.31 -1.36 -17.02
N ILE A 153 1.61 -1.94 -18.18
CA ILE A 153 0.91 -1.67 -19.44
C ILE A 153 -0.57 -2.01 -19.32
N LYS A 154 -0.90 -3.20 -18.80
CA LYS A 154 -2.29 -3.66 -18.62
C LYS A 154 -3.12 -2.72 -17.77
N ASN A 155 -2.52 -2.16 -16.72
CA ASN A 155 -3.22 -1.32 -15.74
C ASN A 155 -3.03 0.18 -15.99
N ASN A 156 -2.39 0.56 -17.10
CA ASN A 156 -2.11 1.94 -17.48
C ASN A 156 -1.41 2.74 -16.37
N LEU A 157 -0.40 2.11 -15.74
CA LEU A 157 0.44 2.71 -14.71
C LEU A 157 1.67 3.40 -15.32
N ASP A 158 2.37 4.22 -14.52
CA ASP A 158 3.60 4.88 -14.98
C ASP A 158 4.68 3.84 -15.31
N ASN A 159 5.24 3.92 -16.52
CA ASN A 159 6.30 3.03 -17.00
C ASN A 159 7.60 3.13 -16.18
N SER A 160 7.79 4.19 -15.39
CA SER A 160 8.95 4.36 -14.52
C SER A 160 8.82 3.63 -13.17
N LEU A 161 7.64 3.10 -12.84
CA LEU A 161 7.28 2.60 -11.51
C LEU A 161 8.28 1.58 -10.93
N PHE A 162 8.83 0.70 -11.76
CA PHE A 162 9.73 -0.37 -11.34
C PHE A 162 11.10 -0.33 -12.04
N LYS A 163 11.51 0.82 -12.61
CA LYS A 163 12.78 0.93 -13.35
C LYS A 163 14.04 0.60 -12.53
N ASP A 164 14.01 0.84 -11.23
CA ASP A 164 15.18 0.59 -10.36
C ASP A 164 15.44 -0.89 -10.07
N LEU A 165 14.66 -1.81 -10.66
CA LEU A 165 14.91 -3.26 -10.55
C LEU A 165 15.99 -3.76 -11.51
N SER A 166 16.40 -2.93 -12.46
CA SER A 166 17.37 -3.29 -13.52
C SER A 166 18.82 -2.96 -13.13
N THR A 167 19.05 -2.52 -11.89
CA THR A 167 20.38 -2.28 -11.30
C THR A 167 20.66 -3.26 -10.17
#